data_e758fa789687ba68394c73b46fab049c
#
_entry.id   e758fa789687ba68394c73b46fab049c
#
_cell.length_a   1.000
_cell.length_b   1.000
_cell.length_c   1.000
_cell.angle_alpha   90.00
_cell.angle_beta   90.00
_cell.angle_gamma   90.00
#
_symmetry.space_group_name_H-M   'P 1'
#
loop_
_entity.id
_entity.type
_entity.pdbx_description
1 polymer ?
#
loop_
_entity_poly.entity_id
_entity_poly.type
_entity_poly.pdbx_seq_one_letter_code
_entity_poly.pdbx_strand_id
1 'polypeptide(L)'
;MPLQFGINLWPHQWQEVSRIEELGYDSAWTSEHIFFYFPTFDALTPLAAMAALTSRIRLGTAVLLLPLRPAALAAKEIASVDNISGGRVILGAGVGGEYPKEFEAVGVPVRERGARADEALRVMKLLYGQDNIRFEGRFTKLDGVTLAPKPVQPGGPPVWIAGRSEAAMRRAGRLGDGYLPYLFSPEQFRDGLAKTREYADKVGRDPSTITGATYQFICLADTYNEAKTIAAADLSRRYNQPFEKIVDRYVVMGSASECAARLADFVEAGVEHFILVPIVPAPNDFMPHVEAYAAGVLPKMRA
;
A
#
# COMPACT_ATOMS: atom_id res chain seq x y z
N MET A 1 10.77 -8.34 -13.79
CA MET A 1 10.21 -9.27 -12.77
C MET A 1 8.83 -9.71 -13.25
N PRO A 2 8.31 -10.90 -12.87
CA PRO A 2 6.95 -11.27 -13.20
C PRO A 2 5.97 -10.28 -12.56
N LEU A 3 4.86 -10.01 -13.27
CA LEU A 3 3.80 -9.14 -12.80
C LEU A 3 3.15 -9.73 -11.53
N GLN A 4 2.94 -8.92 -10.50
CA GLN A 4 2.44 -9.38 -9.21
C GLN A 4 1.07 -8.79 -8.87
N PHE A 5 0.25 -9.58 -8.18
CA PHE A 5 -1.11 -9.22 -7.78
C PHE A 5 -1.33 -9.48 -6.29
N GLY A 6 -1.78 -8.46 -5.59
CA GLY A 6 -2.20 -8.55 -4.22
C GLY A 6 -3.66 -8.15 -4.03
N ILE A 7 -4.22 -8.49 -2.88
CA ILE A 7 -5.58 -8.12 -2.47
C ILE A 7 -5.52 -7.26 -1.21
N ASN A 8 -6.24 -6.12 -1.21
CA ASN A 8 -6.49 -5.35 0.00
C ASN A 8 -7.66 -5.96 0.77
N LEU A 9 -7.45 -6.22 2.05
CA LEU A 9 -8.41 -6.83 2.97
C LEU A 9 -8.96 -5.77 3.93
N TRP A 10 -10.28 -5.79 4.15
CA TRP A 10 -10.99 -4.95 5.10
C TRP A 10 -11.08 -5.63 6.48
N PRO A 11 -11.47 -4.91 7.55
CA PRO A 11 -11.43 -5.41 8.92
C PRO A 11 -12.02 -6.80 9.15
N HIS A 12 -13.10 -7.15 8.49
CA HIS A 12 -13.80 -8.44 8.66
C HIS A 12 -13.33 -9.53 7.69
N GLN A 13 -12.26 -9.29 6.90
CA GLN A 13 -11.80 -10.18 5.83
C GLN A 13 -10.38 -10.74 6.03
N TRP A 14 -9.66 -10.29 7.05
CA TRP A 14 -8.27 -10.69 7.26
C TRP A 14 -8.09 -12.21 7.45
N GLN A 15 -9.12 -12.91 7.93
CA GLN A 15 -9.14 -14.37 8.11
C GLN A 15 -9.10 -15.12 6.78
N GLU A 16 -9.52 -14.48 5.68
CA GLU A 16 -9.54 -15.07 4.34
C GLU A 16 -8.15 -15.15 3.70
N VAL A 17 -7.12 -14.66 4.38
CA VAL A 17 -5.75 -14.58 3.83
C VAL A 17 -5.20 -15.94 3.40
N SER A 18 -5.50 -17.03 4.12
CA SER A 18 -5.07 -18.38 3.74
C SER A 18 -5.69 -18.80 2.41
N ARG A 19 -6.98 -18.49 2.21
CA ARG A 19 -7.67 -18.77 0.94
C ARG A 19 -7.10 -17.92 -0.20
N ILE A 20 -6.74 -16.67 0.07
CA ILE A 20 -6.09 -15.78 -0.91
C ILE A 20 -4.71 -16.31 -1.32
N GLU A 21 -3.94 -16.85 -0.36
CA GLU A 21 -2.67 -17.52 -0.65
C GLU A 21 -2.87 -18.77 -1.54
N GLU A 22 -3.90 -19.58 -1.28
CA GLU A 22 -4.26 -20.75 -2.10
C GLU A 22 -4.67 -20.38 -3.52
N LEU A 23 -5.37 -19.28 -3.70
CA LEU A 23 -5.79 -18.76 -5.00
C LEU A 23 -4.62 -18.22 -5.85
N GLY A 24 -3.40 -18.18 -5.28
CA GLY A 24 -2.19 -17.80 -5.99
C GLY A 24 -1.97 -16.30 -6.13
N TYR A 25 -2.55 -15.49 -5.23
CA TYR A 25 -2.15 -14.10 -5.10
C TYR A 25 -0.74 -13.98 -4.51
N ASP A 26 0.00 -12.96 -4.92
CA ASP A 26 1.39 -12.74 -4.52
C ASP A 26 1.49 -11.99 -3.19
N SER A 27 0.44 -11.21 -2.82
CA SER A 27 0.44 -10.41 -1.60
C SER A 27 -0.95 -10.13 -1.05
N ALA A 28 -1.03 -9.91 0.26
CA ALA A 28 -2.22 -9.47 0.98
C ALA A 28 -1.91 -8.19 1.76
N TRP A 29 -2.87 -7.26 1.78
CA TRP A 29 -2.65 -5.89 2.23
C TRP A 29 -3.72 -5.43 3.22
N THR A 30 -3.31 -4.56 4.14
CA THR A 30 -4.19 -3.91 5.11
C THR A 30 -4.07 -2.40 5.00
N SER A 31 -5.17 -1.68 5.22
CA SER A 31 -5.21 -0.22 5.26
C SER A 31 -5.37 0.26 6.71
N GLU A 32 -4.98 1.52 6.97
CA GLU A 32 -5.04 2.10 8.31
C GLU A 32 -5.75 3.44 8.35
N HIS A 33 -6.58 3.60 9.38
CA HIS A 33 -6.99 4.89 9.94
C HIS A 33 -7.32 4.73 11.43
N ILE A 34 -7.01 5.73 12.24
CA ILE A 34 -7.50 5.80 13.63
C ILE A 34 -8.99 6.13 13.62
N PHE A 35 -9.36 7.11 12.80
CA PHE A 35 -10.74 7.52 12.54
C PHE A 35 -10.92 7.74 11.05
N PHE A 36 -12.02 7.23 10.50
CA PHE A 36 -12.36 7.47 9.10
C PHE A 36 -13.87 7.41 8.88
N TYR A 37 -14.33 7.62 7.64
CA TYR A 37 -15.76 7.60 7.28
C TYR A 37 -16.38 6.20 7.30
N PHE A 38 -15.55 5.15 7.38
CA PHE A 38 -15.96 3.76 7.51
C PHE A 38 -14.98 3.01 8.42
N PRO A 39 -15.38 1.85 9.01
CA PRO A 39 -14.51 1.08 9.90
C PRO A 39 -13.22 0.65 9.25
N THR A 40 -12.10 0.91 9.93
CA THR A 40 -10.76 0.45 9.56
C THR A 40 -10.08 -0.12 10.79
N PHE A 41 -9.04 -0.94 10.59
CA PHE A 41 -8.12 -1.33 11.66
C PHE A 41 -6.90 -0.41 11.69
N ASP A 42 -6.03 -0.55 12.69
CA ASP A 42 -4.63 -0.27 12.48
C ASP A 42 -4.06 -1.32 11.53
N ALA A 43 -3.04 -0.96 10.74
CA ALA A 43 -2.58 -1.86 9.70
C ALA A 43 -1.75 -3.04 10.23
N LEU A 44 -1.05 -2.90 11.36
CA LEU A 44 -0.06 -3.87 11.81
C LEU A 44 -0.67 -5.04 12.58
N THR A 45 -1.75 -4.80 13.34
CA THR A 45 -2.41 -5.87 14.11
C THR A 45 -2.96 -6.99 13.21
N PRO A 46 -3.82 -6.73 12.20
CA PRO A 46 -4.26 -7.79 11.29
C PRO A 46 -3.11 -8.35 10.45
N LEU A 47 -2.10 -7.54 10.10
CA LEU A 47 -0.94 -8.02 9.35
C LEU A 47 -0.17 -9.09 10.14
N ALA A 48 0.00 -8.91 11.45
CA ALA A 48 0.62 -9.91 12.33
C ALA A 48 -0.21 -11.21 12.41
N ALA A 49 -1.54 -11.10 12.50
CA ALA A 49 -2.44 -12.24 12.47
C ALA A 49 -2.36 -13.01 11.14
N MET A 50 -2.38 -12.29 10.01
CA MET A 50 -2.23 -12.89 8.68
C MET A 50 -0.86 -13.55 8.50
N ALA A 51 0.19 -13.01 9.10
CA ALA A 51 1.53 -13.61 9.07
C ALA A 51 1.57 -15.00 9.72
N ALA A 52 0.80 -15.20 10.78
CA ALA A 52 0.70 -16.48 11.47
C ALA A 52 -0.17 -17.52 10.71
N LEU A 53 -1.07 -17.07 9.83
CA LEU A 53 -1.97 -17.94 9.06
C LEU A 53 -1.42 -18.33 7.68
N THR A 54 -0.31 -17.76 7.24
CA THR A 54 0.23 -17.94 5.89
C THR A 54 1.71 -18.27 5.92
N SER A 55 2.25 -18.78 4.80
CA SER A 55 3.65 -19.20 4.73
C SER A 55 4.43 -18.63 3.55
N ARG A 56 3.79 -18.16 2.50
CA ARG A 56 4.42 -17.73 1.23
C ARG A 56 4.04 -16.30 0.81
N ILE A 57 2.76 -15.96 0.94
CA ILE A 57 2.22 -14.68 0.47
C ILE A 57 2.92 -13.50 1.15
N ARG A 58 3.28 -12.47 0.38
CA ARG A 58 3.81 -11.22 0.94
C ARG A 58 2.71 -10.47 1.69
N LEU A 59 3.08 -9.74 2.71
CA LEU A 59 2.13 -9.06 3.61
C LEU A 59 2.46 -7.58 3.66
N GLY A 60 1.51 -6.73 3.29
CA GLY A 60 1.78 -5.31 3.14
C GLY A 60 0.79 -4.39 3.86
N THR A 61 1.24 -3.18 4.11
CA THR A 61 0.37 -2.08 4.54
C THR A 61 0.08 -1.15 3.36
N ALA A 62 -1.20 -0.81 3.12
CA ALA A 62 -1.60 0.12 2.06
C ALA A 62 -2.59 1.19 2.58
N VAL A 63 -2.13 2.07 3.48
CA VAL A 63 -0.76 2.28 3.94
C VAL A 63 -0.70 2.43 5.46
N LEU A 64 0.49 2.24 6.05
CA LEU A 64 0.75 2.67 7.42
C LEU A 64 0.88 4.20 7.46
N LEU A 65 0.12 4.86 8.33
CA LEU A 65 0.17 6.31 8.53
C LEU A 65 1.35 6.68 9.45
N LEU A 66 2.54 6.68 8.88
CA LEU A 66 3.80 6.76 9.61
C LEU A 66 3.93 7.97 10.56
N PRO A 67 3.41 9.18 10.24
CA PRO A 67 3.49 10.33 11.13
C PRO A 67 2.70 10.23 12.44
N LEU A 68 1.75 9.29 12.53
CA LEU A 68 0.89 9.12 13.70
C LEU A 68 1.56 8.30 14.82
N ARG A 69 2.78 7.79 14.58
CA ARG A 69 3.56 6.98 15.51
C ARG A 69 4.95 7.57 15.78
N PRO A 70 5.50 7.38 16.99
CA PRO A 70 6.93 7.57 17.21
C PRO A 70 7.76 6.64 16.30
N ALA A 71 8.79 7.19 15.65
CA ALA A 71 9.58 6.44 14.66
C ALA A 71 10.22 5.15 15.21
N ALA A 72 10.72 5.18 16.45
CA ALA A 72 11.32 4.01 17.10
C ALA A 72 10.27 2.91 17.41
N LEU A 73 9.04 3.32 17.78
CA LEU A 73 7.93 2.38 18.01
C LEU A 73 7.51 1.73 16.68
N ALA A 74 7.32 2.51 15.63
CA ALA A 74 7.00 2.00 14.30
C ALA A 74 8.08 1.02 13.81
N ALA A 75 9.36 1.36 13.99
CA ALA A 75 10.47 0.45 13.66
C ALA A 75 10.37 -0.89 14.40
N LYS A 76 10.04 -0.84 15.70
CA LYS A 76 9.90 -2.05 16.53
C LYS A 76 8.71 -2.89 16.12
N GLU A 77 7.57 -2.30 15.90
CA GLU A 77 6.34 -2.98 15.48
C GLU A 77 6.53 -3.69 14.13
N ILE A 78 7.07 -2.98 13.14
CA ILE A 78 7.35 -3.52 11.80
C ILE A 78 8.38 -4.66 11.86
N ALA A 79 9.47 -4.49 12.63
CA ALA A 79 10.46 -5.56 12.82
C ALA A 79 9.84 -6.80 13.48
N SER A 80 8.90 -6.61 14.40
CA SER A 80 8.18 -7.73 15.04
C SER A 80 7.32 -8.49 14.03
N VAL A 81 6.53 -7.79 13.22
CA VAL A 81 5.72 -8.44 12.16
C VAL A 81 6.60 -9.10 11.12
N ASP A 82 7.73 -8.49 10.74
CA ASP A 82 8.67 -9.09 9.80
C ASP A 82 9.26 -10.41 10.33
N ASN A 83 9.60 -10.46 11.62
CA ASN A 83 10.04 -11.70 12.27
C ASN A 83 8.93 -12.76 12.32
N ILE A 84 7.69 -12.39 12.69
CA ILE A 84 6.55 -13.32 12.73
C ILE A 84 6.29 -13.89 11.33
N SER A 85 6.41 -13.07 10.30
CA SER A 85 6.16 -13.46 8.91
C SER A 85 7.33 -14.24 8.27
N GLY A 86 8.51 -14.29 8.91
CA GLY A 86 9.72 -14.85 8.29
C GLY A 86 10.25 -14.02 7.13
N GLY A 87 10.15 -12.69 7.20
CA GLY A 87 10.70 -11.78 6.17
C GLY A 87 9.79 -11.54 4.97
N ARG A 88 8.48 -11.61 5.14
CA ARG A 88 7.50 -11.42 4.05
C ARG A 88 6.85 -10.03 4.01
N VAL A 89 7.22 -9.11 4.93
CA VAL A 89 6.61 -7.79 5.01
C VAL A 89 7.02 -6.87 3.85
N ILE A 90 6.08 -6.06 3.38
CA ILE A 90 6.29 -4.86 2.55
C ILE A 90 5.68 -3.68 3.30
N LEU A 91 6.46 -2.66 3.59
CA LEU A 91 5.96 -1.46 4.24
C LEU A 91 5.45 -0.46 3.20
N GLY A 92 4.15 -0.41 2.97
CA GLY A 92 3.54 0.74 2.31
C GLY A 92 3.36 1.87 3.32
N ALA A 93 4.04 2.98 3.10
CA ALA A 93 4.07 4.12 4.02
C ALA A 93 3.37 5.34 3.42
N GLY A 94 2.46 5.91 4.19
CA GLY A 94 1.72 7.13 3.85
C GLY A 94 1.91 8.24 4.88
N VAL A 95 1.50 9.44 4.50
CA VAL A 95 1.54 10.61 5.40
C VAL A 95 0.16 10.98 5.95
N GLY A 96 -0.92 10.40 5.44
CA GLY A 96 -2.29 10.73 5.83
C GLY A 96 -2.67 12.20 5.58
N GLY A 97 -3.68 12.66 6.28
CA GLY A 97 -4.17 14.03 6.25
C GLY A 97 -5.57 14.16 5.61
N GLU A 98 -6.18 13.07 5.19
CA GLU A 98 -7.56 13.03 4.68
C GLU A 98 -8.58 13.24 5.81
N TYR A 99 -8.24 12.81 7.03
CA TYR A 99 -9.06 13.01 8.23
C TYR A 99 -8.23 13.71 9.33
N PRO A 100 -8.23 15.04 9.41
CA PRO A 100 -7.35 15.80 10.32
C PRO A 100 -7.49 15.45 11.81
N LYS A 101 -8.67 14.97 12.25
CA LYS A 101 -8.92 14.60 13.64
C LYS A 101 -8.05 13.42 14.13
N GLU A 102 -7.54 12.60 13.23
CA GLU A 102 -6.57 11.55 13.59
C GLU A 102 -5.29 12.17 14.16
N PHE A 103 -4.83 13.24 13.53
CA PHE A 103 -3.63 13.97 13.92
C PHE A 103 -3.84 14.71 15.25
N GLU A 104 -5.00 15.32 15.44
CA GLU A 104 -5.38 15.97 16.69
C GLU A 104 -5.36 14.98 17.85
N ALA A 105 -5.95 13.80 17.66
CA ALA A 105 -6.05 12.75 18.69
C ALA A 105 -4.69 12.24 19.19
N VAL A 106 -3.67 12.25 18.34
CA VAL A 106 -2.30 11.82 18.71
C VAL A 106 -1.34 13.00 18.93
N GLY A 107 -1.87 14.23 18.98
CA GLY A 107 -1.07 15.44 19.25
C GLY A 107 -0.07 15.79 18.15
N VAL A 108 -0.30 15.39 16.91
CA VAL A 108 0.60 15.66 15.78
C VAL A 108 0.02 16.77 14.89
N PRO A 109 0.71 17.90 14.71
CA PRO A 109 0.26 18.92 13.76
C PRO A 109 0.26 18.38 12.32
N VAL A 110 -0.87 18.48 11.61
CA VAL A 110 -1.01 17.97 10.22
C VAL A 110 0.06 18.53 9.29
N ARG A 111 0.47 19.79 9.48
CA ARG A 111 1.54 20.44 8.68
C ARG A 111 2.91 19.77 8.82
N GLU A 112 3.15 18.99 9.88
CA GLU A 112 4.41 18.30 10.13
C GLU A 112 4.47 16.90 9.53
N ARG A 113 3.34 16.37 9.03
CA ARG A 113 3.22 14.97 8.60
C ARG A 113 4.30 14.51 7.61
N GLY A 114 4.64 15.34 6.64
CA GLY A 114 5.69 15.02 5.66
C GLY A 114 7.08 14.95 6.29
N ALA A 115 7.44 15.92 7.11
CA ALA A 115 8.74 15.97 7.78
C ALA A 115 8.91 14.85 8.81
N ARG A 116 7.82 14.50 9.53
CA ARG A 116 7.81 13.34 10.46
C ARG A 116 8.01 12.02 9.71
N ALA A 117 7.34 11.83 8.58
CA ALA A 117 7.53 10.64 7.76
C ALA A 117 8.96 10.54 7.22
N ASP A 118 9.52 11.65 6.71
CA ASP A 118 10.89 11.68 6.20
C ASP A 118 11.92 11.36 7.30
N GLU A 119 11.71 11.82 8.51
CA GLU A 119 12.57 11.51 9.64
C GLU A 119 12.39 10.07 10.13
N ALA A 120 11.14 9.60 10.23
CA ALA A 120 10.84 8.23 10.64
C ALA A 120 11.49 7.20 9.71
N LEU A 121 11.40 7.39 8.39
CA LEU A 121 12.04 6.50 7.40
C LEU A 121 13.57 6.43 7.59
N ARG A 122 14.22 7.57 7.88
CA ARG A 122 15.67 7.59 8.16
C ARG A 122 16.01 6.88 9.47
N VAL A 123 15.26 7.14 10.53
CA VAL A 123 15.44 6.48 11.84
C VAL A 123 15.25 4.98 11.72
N MET A 124 14.21 4.52 11.02
CA MET A 124 13.96 3.10 10.80
C MET A 124 15.12 2.43 10.05
N LYS A 125 15.62 3.04 8.98
CA LYS A 125 16.75 2.51 8.21
C LYS A 125 18.02 2.38 9.07
N LEU A 126 18.28 3.35 9.95
CA LEU A 126 19.39 3.26 10.90
C LEU A 126 19.20 2.12 11.90
N LEU A 127 18.03 2.04 12.55
CA LEU A 127 17.72 1.01 13.55
C LEU A 127 17.77 -0.41 12.97
N TYR A 128 17.39 -0.60 11.71
CA TYR A 128 17.44 -1.91 11.05
C TYR A 128 18.86 -2.31 10.64
N GLY A 129 19.69 -1.35 10.23
CA GLY A 129 21.02 -1.62 9.66
C GLY A 129 22.17 -1.61 10.65
N GLN A 130 22.04 -0.95 11.81
CA GLN A 130 23.17 -0.66 12.71
C GLN A 130 22.84 -0.91 14.18
N ASP A 131 23.87 -0.94 15.01
CA ASP A 131 23.78 -1.02 16.48
C ASP A 131 24.29 0.27 17.12
N ASN A 132 23.98 0.47 18.40
CA ASN A 132 24.43 1.61 19.18
C ASN A 132 24.14 2.97 18.50
N ILE A 133 22.90 3.11 18.00
CA ILE A 133 22.47 4.26 17.21
C ILE A 133 22.43 5.52 18.05
N ARG A 134 23.05 6.58 17.54
CA ARG A 134 22.85 7.97 17.95
C ARG A 134 22.20 8.74 16.83
N PHE A 135 21.11 9.43 17.13
CA PHE A 135 20.38 10.25 16.17
C PHE A 135 19.77 11.44 16.88
N GLU A 136 20.02 12.63 16.37
CA GLU A 136 19.41 13.87 16.86
C GLU A 136 18.64 14.54 15.74
N GLY A 137 17.35 14.22 15.67
CA GLY A 137 16.41 14.79 14.73
C GLY A 137 15.51 15.84 15.34
N ARG A 138 14.60 16.35 14.53
CA ARG A 138 13.59 17.31 15.00
C ARG A 138 12.53 16.64 15.89
N PHE A 139 12.16 15.41 15.59
CA PHE A 139 11.06 14.67 16.23
C PHE A 139 11.53 13.46 17.02
N THR A 140 12.72 12.97 16.75
CA THR A 140 13.27 11.75 17.35
C THR A 140 14.68 12.01 17.86
N LYS A 141 14.96 11.59 19.11
CA LYS A 141 16.30 11.58 19.69
C LYS A 141 16.60 10.17 20.17
N LEU A 142 17.74 9.64 19.78
CA LEU A 142 18.24 8.32 20.18
C LEU A 142 19.68 8.48 20.66
N ASP A 143 20.04 7.83 21.76
CA ASP A 143 21.40 7.86 22.30
C ASP A 143 21.84 6.45 22.71
N GLY A 144 22.71 5.85 21.91
CA GLY A 144 23.32 4.56 22.19
C GLY A 144 22.35 3.36 22.22
N VAL A 145 21.31 3.37 21.38
CA VAL A 145 20.28 2.32 21.37
C VAL A 145 20.48 1.30 20.26
N THR A 146 20.10 0.06 20.52
CA THR A 146 20.07 -1.03 19.54
C THR A 146 18.68 -1.62 19.47
N LEU A 147 18.14 -1.75 18.26
CA LEU A 147 16.87 -2.47 18.02
C LEU A 147 17.12 -3.98 18.01
N ALA A 148 16.43 -4.73 18.87
CA ALA A 148 16.45 -6.18 18.91
C ALA A 148 15.06 -6.76 19.21
N PRO A 149 14.57 -7.81 18.44
CA PRO A 149 15.22 -8.31 17.23
C PRO A 149 15.19 -7.29 16.11
N LYS A 150 16.14 -7.37 15.19
CA LYS A 150 16.08 -6.69 13.90
C LYS A 150 15.10 -7.40 12.96
N PRO A 151 14.65 -6.76 11.88
CA PRO A 151 13.93 -7.46 10.82
C PRO A 151 14.71 -8.67 10.29
N VAL A 152 13.99 -9.68 9.79
CA VAL A 152 14.59 -10.82 9.07
C VAL A 152 15.16 -10.34 7.74
N GLN A 153 14.48 -9.42 7.08
CA GLN A 153 14.93 -8.84 5.82
C GLN A 153 16.14 -7.91 6.08
N PRO A 154 17.29 -8.13 5.42
CA PRO A 154 18.48 -7.28 5.61
C PRO A 154 18.19 -5.81 5.29
N GLY A 155 18.44 -4.92 6.24
CA GLY A 155 18.15 -3.50 6.09
C GLY A 155 16.69 -3.11 6.30
N GLY A 156 15.83 -4.07 6.60
CA GLY A 156 14.39 -3.93 6.84
C GLY A 156 13.52 -4.30 5.64
N PRO A 157 12.20 -4.37 5.85
CA PRO A 157 11.24 -4.57 4.75
C PRO A 157 11.36 -3.49 3.68
N PRO A 158 11.14 -3.81 2.40
CA PRO A 158 11.07 -2.80 1.35
C PRO A 158 9.97 -1.78 1.64
N VAL A 159 10.28 -0.51 1.42
CA VAL A 159 9.40 0.63 1.74
C VAL A 159 8.79 1.19 0.45
N TRP A 160 7.47 1.10 0.31
CA TRP A 160 6.74 1.70 -0.79
C TRP A 160 6.03 2.97 -0.34
N ILE A 161 6.31 4.07 -0.98
CA ILE A 161 5.78 5.37 -0.60
C ILE A 161 4.51 5.67 -1.37
N ALA A 162 3.42 5.87 -0.63
CA ALA A 162 2.15 6.24 -1.19
C ALA A 162 1.98 7.75 -1.34
N GLY A 163 1.13 8.11 -2.30
CA GLY A 163 0.68 9.47 -2.52
C GLY A 163 0.85 9.96 -3.96
N ARG A 164 0.13 11.03 -4.28
CA ARG A 164 -0.01 11.59 -5.63
C ARG A 164 0.72 12.92 -5.81
N SER A 165 1.20 13.51 -4.72
CA SER A 165 1.86 14.80 -4.75
C SER A 165 3.33 14.69 -5.14
N GLU A 166 3.90 15.77 -5.66
CA GLU A 166 5.32 15.84 -5.95
C GLU A 166 6.20 15.54 -4.72
N ALA A 167 5.74 15.95 -3.52
CA ALA A 167 6.42 15.64 -2.27
C ALA A 167 6.46 14.12 -1.97
N ALA A 168 5.40 13.38 -2.36
CA ALA A 168 5.38 11.92 -2.26
C ALA A 168 6.32 11.27 -3.26
N MET A 169 6.32 11.71 -4.52
CA MET A 169 7.24 11.23 -5.56
C MET A 169 8.71 11.47 -5.16
N ARG A 170 9.02 12.66 -4.65
CA ARG A 170 10.37 12.99 -4.15
C ARG A 170 10.77 12.09 -2.97
N ARG A 171 9.84 11.82 -2.03
CA ARG A 171 10.10 10.92 -0.90
C ARG A 171 10.34 9.49 -1.39
N ALA A 172 9.52 9.00 -2.31
CA ALA A 172 9.67 7.67 -2.91
C ALA A 172 11.05 7.51 -3.57
N GLY A 173 11.45 8.44 -4.41
CA GLY A 173 12.75 8.40 -5.07
C GLY A 173 13.94 8.47 -4.09
N ARG A 174 13.84 9.28 -3.05
CA ARG A 174 14.95 9.49 -2.11
C ARG A 174 15.05 8.43 -1.01
N LEU A 175 13.94 7.90 -0.53
CA LEU A 175 13.87 7.11 0.71
C LEU A 175 13.12 5.78 0.54
N GLY A 176 12.32 5.60 -0.53
CA GLY A 176 11.51 4.43 -0.76
C GLY A 176 12.15 3.44 -1.74
N ASP A 177 11.63 2.21 -1.76
CA ASP A 177 11.99 1.15 -2.70
C ASP A 177 10.86 0.90 -3.72
N GLY A 178 9.74 1.59 -3.57
CA GLY A 178 8.62 1.59 -4.51
C GLY A 178 7.79 2.87 -4.44
N TYR A 179 7.03 3.11 -5.50
CA TYR A 179 6.07 4.19 -5.63
C TYR A 179 4.66 3.59 -5.72
N LEU A 180 3.76 4.00 -4.81
CA LEU A 180 2.43 3.43 -4.60
C LEU A 180 1.35 4.53 -4.62
N PRO A 181 0.96 5.07 -5.77
CA PRO A 181 -0.19 5.96 -5.87
C PRO A 181 -1.51 5.20 -5.88
N TYR A 182 -2.61 5.92 -5.65
CA TYR A 182 -3.98 5.47 -5.83
C TYR A 182 -4.78 6.52 -6.63
N LEU A 183 -5.87 6.11 -7.26
CA LEU A 183 -6.70 7.00 -8.09
C LEU A 183 -5.87 7.79 -9.11
N PHE A 184 -5.03 7.11 -9.84
CA PHE A 184 -4.32 7.60 -11.00
C PHE A 184 -4.81 6.90 -12.27
N SER A 185 -4.78 7.61 -13.40
CA SER A 185 -4.86 6.97 -14.71
C SER A 185 -3.50 6.36 -15.09
N PRO A 186 -3.42 5.46 -16.10
CA PRO A 186 -2.13 4.93 -16.58
C PRO A 186 -1.13 6.02 -16.95
N GLU A 187 -1.57 7.10 -17.59
CA GLU A 187 -0.71 8.23 -17.97
C GLU A 187 -0.17 8.96 -16.74
N GLN A 188 -1.03 9.24 -15.77
CA GLN A 188 -0.61 9.87 -14.51
C GLN A 188 0.35 8.98 -13.72
N PHE A 189 0.15 7.65 -13.77
CA PHE A 189 1.05 6.70 -13.13
C PHE A 189 2.42 6.73 -13.81
N ARG A 190 2.48 6.65 -15.14
CA ARG A 190 3.73 6.73 -15.93
C ARG A 190 4.53 7.98 -15.59
N ASP A 191 3.87 9.15 -15.62
CA ASP A 191 4.52 10.43 -15.32
C ASP A 191 5.02 10.48 -13.87
N GLY A 192 4.22 10.01 -12.91
CA GLY A 192 4.58 9.95 -11.50
C GLY A 192 5.75 9.02 -11.21
N LEU A 193 5.78 7.85 -11.85
CA LEU A 193 6.89 6.89 -11.72
C LEU A 193 8.17 7.44 -12.35
N ALA A 194 8.08 8.04 -13.54
CA ALA A 194 9.22 8.67 -14.20
C ALA A 194 9.83 9.77 -13.30
N LYS A 195 8.98 10.64 -12.75
CA LYS A 195 9.42 11.69 -11.84
C LYS A 195 10.02 11.14 -10.53
N THR A 196 9.47 10.05 -10.01
CA THR A 196 10.02 9.36 -8.83
C THR A 196 11.42 8.82 -9.12
N ARG A 197 11.62 8.20 -10.27
CA ARG A 197 12.92 7.69 -10.74
C ARG A 197 13.94 8.81 -10.96
N GLU A 198 13.51 9.95 -11.48
CA GLU A 198 14.35 11.16 -11.58
C GLU A 198 14.84 11.66 -10.20
N TYR A 199 13.96 11.60 -9.18
CA TYR A 199 14.38 11.94 -7.81
C TYR A 199 15.32 10.92 -7.17
N ALA A 200 15.25 9.65 -7.55
CA ALA A 200 16.23 8.63 -7.13
C ALA A 200 17.61 8.93 -7.73
N ASP A 201 17.66 9.18 -9.04
CA ASP A 201 18.90 9.52 -9.77
C ASP A 201 19.59 10.76 -9.19
N LYS A 202 18.84 11.83 -8.91
CA LYS A 202 19.36 13.08 -8.30
C LYS A 202 20.08 12.89 -6.95
N VAL A 203 19.85 11.78 -6.28
CA VAL A 203 20.52 11.45 -4.99
C VAL A 203 21.47 10.25 -5.12
N GLY A 204 21.80 9.85 -6.34
CA GLY A 204 22.76 8.77 -6.64
C GLY A 204 22.21 7.36 -6.36
N ARG A 205 20.88 7.18 -6.34
CA ARG A 205 20.25 5.86 -6.26
C ARG A 205 19.92 5.37 -7.67
N ASP A 206 20.07 4.07 -7.91
CA ASP A 206 19.65 3.46 -9.17
C ASP A 206 18.13 3.58 -9.35
N PRO A 207 17.64 4.33 -10.38
CA PRO A 207 16.21 4.50 -10.64
C PRO A 207 15.47 3.20 -10.96
N SER A 208 16.15 2.19 -11.47
CA SER A 208 15.58 0.90 -11.84
C SER A 208 15.16 0.07 -10.63
N THR A 209 15.68 0.37 -9.44
CA THR A 209 15.31 -0.29 -8.18
C THR A 209 13.96 0.14 -7.62
N ILE A 210 13.36 1.21 -8.18
CA ILE A 210 12.05 1.70 -7.75
C ILE A 210 10.94 0.86 -8.38
N THR A 211 10.30 0.03 -7.58
CA THR A 211 9.13 -0.76 -7.97
C THR A 211 7.93 0.15 -8.27
N GLY A 212 7.31 -0.02 -9.42
CA GLY A 212 6.04 0.60 -9.74
C GLY A 212 4.87 -0.22 -9.19
N ALA A 213 4.19 0.26 -8.14
CA ALA A 213 3.02 -0.40 -7.57
C ALA A 213 1.81 0.54 -7.57
N THR A 214 0.60 0.00 -7.65
CA THR A 214 -0.63 0.79 -7.60
C THR A 214 -1.66 0.18 -6.66
N TYR A 215 -2.36 1.03 -5.90
CA TYR A 215 -3.55 0.67 -5.14
C TYR A 215 -4.76 0.88 -6.06
N GLN A 216 -5.20 -0.24 -6.68
CA GLN A 216 -6.12 -0.21 -7.82
C GLN A 216 -7.50 -0.70 -7.46
N PHE A 217 -8.49 0.18 -7.50
CA PHE A 217 -9.89 -0.19 -7.39
C PHE A 217 -10.32 -1.01 -8.59
N ILE A 218 -11.04 -2.12 -8.32
CA ILE A 218 -11.52 -3.03 -9.36
C ILE A 218 -12.94 -3.50 -9.04
N CYS A 219 -13.82 -3.49 -10.06
CA CYS A 219 -15.21 -3.93 -9.95
C CYS A 219 -15.54 -4.87 -11.11
N LEU A 220 -15.76 -6.15 -10.82
CA LEU A 220 -16.17 -7.15 -11.79
C LEU A 220 -17.69 -7.26 -11.83
N ALA A 221 -18.28 -7.23 -13.02
CA ALA A 221 -19.70 -7.49 -13.25
C ALA A 221 -19.89 -8.03 -14.67
N ASP A 222 -21.10 -8.48 -15.01
CA ASP A 222 -21.42 -9.02 -16.34
C ASP A 222 -21.27 -7.95 -17.43
N THR A 223 -21.53 -6.70 -17.10
CA THR A 223 -21.42 -5.56 -18.03
C THR A 223 -20.63 -4.40 -17.42
N TYR A 224 -19.98 -3.62 -18.29
CA TYR A 224 -19.29 -2.39 -17.90
C TYR A 224 -20.22 -1.39 -17.18
N ASN A 225 -21.44 -1.20 -17.66
CA ASN A 225 -22.38 -0.24 -17.07
C ASN A 225 -22.83 -0.64 -15.67
N GLU A 226 -23.02 -1.93 -15.43
CA GLU A 226 -23.31 -2.46 -14.10
C GLU A 226 -22.14 -2.23 -13.14
N ALA A 227 -20.93 -2.65 -13.53
CA ALA A 227 -19.71 -2.42 -12.75
C ALA A 227 -19.51 -0.92 -12.46
N LYS A 228 -19.75 -0.06 -13.43
CA LYS A 228 -19.66 1.40 -13.27
C LYS A 228 -20.64 1.92 -12.23
N THR A 229 -21.88 1.46 -12.26
CA THR A 229 -22.90 1.88 -11.29
C THR A 229 -22.50 1.47 -9.87
N ILE A 230 -22.06 0.22 -9.68
CA ILE A 230 -21.59 -0.28 -8.39
C ILE A 230 -20.38 0.52 -7.91
N ALA A 231 -19.39 0.70 -8.77
CA ALA A 231 -18.14 1.38 -8.41
C ALA A 231 -18.35 2.86 -8.06
N ALA A 232 -19.18 3.56 -8.84
CA ALA A 232 -19.48 4.96 -8.58
C ALA A 232 -20.20 5.14 -7.24
N ALA A 233 -21.19 4.32 -6.94
CA ALA A 233 -21.94 4.35 -5.67
C ALA A 233 -21.03 4.08 -4.47
N ASP A 234 -20.20 3.04 -4.53
CA ASP A 234 -19.29 2.66 -3.44
C ASP A 234 -18.24 3.76 -3.17
N LEU A 235 -17.55 4.24 -4.21
CA LEU A 235 -16.52 5.27 -4.04
C LEU A 235 -17.12 6.62 -3.61
N SER A 236 -18.31 6.99 -4.11
CA SER A 236 -18.99 8.20 -3.65
C SER A 236 -19.28 8.16 -2.16
N ARG A 237 -19.71 7.01 -1.64
CA ARG A 237 -19.92 6.78 -0.22
C ARG A 237 -18.62 6.81 0.58
N ARG A 238 -17.56 6.13 0.11
CA ARG A 238 -16.27 6.03 0.81
C ARG A 238 -15.56 7.38 0.95
N TYR A 239 -15.60 8.20 -0.10
CA TYR A 239 -14.88 9.47 -0.14
C TYR A 239 -15.77 10.69 0.12
N ASN A 240 -17.07 10.49 0.38
CA ASN A 240 -18.05 11.55 0.60
C ASN A 240 -18.01 12.62 -0.50
N GLN A 241 -17.92 12.19 -1.76
CA GLN A 241 -17.90 13.06 -2.96
C GLN A 241 -18.41 12.31 -4.19
N PRO A 242 -18.98 12.98 -5.21
CA PRO A 242 -19.53 12.33 -6.39
C PRO A 242 -18.42 11.72 -7.27
N PHE A 243 -18.52 10.42 -7.55
CA PHE A 243 -17.60 9.68 -8.42
C PHE A 243 -18.14 9.37 -9.80
N GLU A 244 -19.42 9.58 -10.08
CA GLU A 244 -20.12 9.19 -11.31
C GLU A 244 -19.41 9.67 -12.59
N LYS A 245 -18.80 10.88 -12.54
CA LYS A 245 -18.13 11.51 -13.68
C LYS A 245 -16.65 11.13 -13.83
N ILE A 246 -16.04 10.54 -12.78
CA ILE A 246 -14.59 10.32 -12.73
C ILE A 246 -14.22 8.85 -12.56
N VAL A 247 -15.19 7.98 -12.25
CA VAL A 247 -14.96 6.56 -12.00
C VAL A 247 -14.29 5.85 -13.19
N ASP A 248 -14.70 6.17 -14.41
CA ASP A 248 -14.13 5.61 -15.65
C ASP A 248 -12.62 5.83 -15.78
N ARG A 249 -12.12 6.90 -15.18
CA ARG A 249 -10.71 7.25 -15.27
C ARG A 249 -9.83 6.41 -14.36
N TYR A 250 -10.35 6.03 -13.19
CA TYR A 250 -9.53 5.53 -12.07
C TYR A 250 -9.81 4.10 -11.67
N VAL A 251 -10.97 3.54 -12.07
CA VAL A 251 -11.37 2.20 -11.67
C VAL A 251 -11.26 1.23 -12.84
N VAL A 252 -10.81 0.03 -12.55
CA VAL A 252 -10.86 -1.10 -13.49
C VAL A 252 -12.23 -1.74 -13.36
N MET A 253 -13.02 -1.79 -14.43
CA MET A 253 -14.44 -2.18 -14.38
C MET A 253 -14.86 -3.02 -15.56
N GLY A 254 -15.89 -3.86 -15.35
CA GLY A 254 -16.58 -4.64 -16.40
C GLY A 254 -16.37 -6.14 -16.26
N SER A 255 -16.44 -6.84 -17.37
CA SER A 255 -16.14 -8.27 -17.47
C SER A 255 -14.67 -8.57 -17.18
N ALA A 256 -14.34 -9.83 -16.92
CA ALA A 256 -12.95 -10.24 -16.69
C ALA A 256 -12.00 -9.86 -17.84
N SER A 257 -12.49 -9.85 -19.08
CA SER A 257 -11.70 -9.46 -20.25
C SER A 257 -11.48 -7.94 -20.32
N GLU A 258 -12.49 -7.13 -20.01
CA GLU A 258 -12.37 -5.68 -19.95
C GLU A 258 -11.46 -5.26 -18.78
N CYS A 259 -11.59 -5.91 -17.61
CA CYS A 259 -10.69 -5.68 -16.49
C CYS A 259 -9.23 -6.01 -16.85
N ALA A 260 -8.98 -7.15 -17.49
CA ALA A 260 -7.62 -7.51 -17.93
C ALA A 260 -7.06 -6.51 -18.94
N ALA A 261 -7.85 -6.11 -19.95
CA ALA A 261 -7.43 -5.10 -20.92
C ALA A 261 -7.05 -3.77 -20.24
N ARG A 262 -7.88 -3.32 -19.29
CA ARG A 262 -7.60 -2.07 -18.57
C ARG A 262 -6.38 -2.17 -17.64
N LEU A 263 -6.13 -3.32 -17.02
CA LEU A 263 -4.90 -3.56 -16.24
C LEU A 263 -3.66 -3.57 -17.14
N ALA A 264 -3.76 -4.04 -18.37
CA ALA A 264 -2.66 -4.01 -19.33
C ALA A 264 -2.19 -2.58 -19.63
N ASP A 265 -3.10 -1.59 -19.72
CA ASP A 265 -2.71 -0.17 -19.87
C ASP A 265 -1.81 0.30 -18.71
N PHE A 266 -2.07 -0.16 -17.50
CA PHE A 266 -1.25 0.14 -16.33
C PHE A 266 0.11 -0.58 -16.38
N VAL A 267 0.16 -1.82 -16.88
CA VAL A 267 1.43 -2.52 -17.10
C VAL A 267 2.30 -1.77 -18.10
N GLU A 268 1.73 -1.30 -19.21
CA GLU A 268 2.44 -0.46 -20.19
C GLU A 268 2.89 0.88 -19.59
N ALA A 269 2.18 1.37 -18.58
CA ALA A 269 2.58 2.56 -17.83
C ALA A 269 3.69 2.30 -16.80
N GLY A 270 4.09 1.04 -16.59
CA GLY A 270 5.17 0.64 -15.70
C GLY A 270 4.74 0.08 -14.34
N VAL A 271 3.49 -0.36 -14.19
CA VAL A 271 3.05 -1.08 -12.99
C VAL A 271 3.60 -2.51 -13.01
N GLU A 272 4.29 -2.87 -11.95
CA GLU A 272 4.87 -4.19 -11.70
C GLU A 272 4.10 -4.96 -10.62
N HIS A 273 3.37 -4.24 -9.74
CA HIS A 273 2.61 -4.84 -8.65
C HIS A 273 1.27 -4.13 -8.46
N PHE A 274 0.18 -4.86 -8.62
CA PHE A 274 -1.17 -4.38 -8.35
C PHE A 274 -1.61 -4.78 -6.95
N ILE A 275 -2.05 -3.81 -6.14
CA ILE A 275 -2.84 -4.05 -4.93
C ILE A 275 -4.29 -3.86 -5.34
N LEU A 276 -4.98 -4.94 -5.67
CA LEU A 276 -6.37 -4.90 -6.08
C LEU A 276 -7.26 -4.62 -4.88
N VAL A 277 -8.19 -3.69 -5.06
CA VAL A 277 -9.16 -3.27 -4.06
C VAL A 277 -10.55 -3.59 -4.58
N PRO A 278 -11.11 -4.76 -4.21
CA PRO A 278 -12.41 -5.17 -4.68
C PRO A 278 -13.51 -4.18 -4.28
N ILE A 279 -14.26 -3.73 -5.26
CA ILE A 279 -15.55 -3.07 -5.07
C ILE A 279 -16.62 -4.10 -5.35
N VAL A 280 -17.45 -4.35 -4.35
CA VAL A 280 -18.48 -5.41 -4.40
C VAL A 280 -19.84 -4.85 -4.00
N PRO A 281 -20.96 -5.40 -4.52
CA PRO A 281 -22.31 -4.95 -4.18
C PRO A 281 -22.63 -5.06 -2.69
N ALA A 282 -22.23 -6.15 -2.05
CA ALA A 282 -22.42 -6.38 -0.62
C ALA A 282 -21.15 -7.01 0.01
N PRO A 283 -20.94 -6.87 1.33
CA PRO A 283 -19.75 -7.41 2.00
C PRO A 283 -19.53 -8.92 1.79
N ASN A 284 -20.62 -9.70 1.70
CA ASN A 284 -20.56 -11.15 1.48
C ASN A 284 -20.11 -11.53 0.05
N ASP A 285 -20.12 -10.59 -0.89
CA ASP A 285 -19.70 -10.83 -2.26
C ASP A 285 -18.16 -10.71 -2.41
N PHE A 286 -17.44 -10.36 -1.36
CA PHE A 286 -16.00 -10.15 -1.43
C PHE A 286 -15.25 -11.39 -1.92
N MET A 287 -15.35 -12.52 -1.21
CA MET A 287 -14.62 -13.73 -1.61
C MET A 287 -15.05 -14.29 -2.96
N PRO A 288 -16.35 -14.36 -3.33
CA PRO A 288 -16.75 -14.68 -4.70
C PRO A 288 -16.07 -13.83 -5.76
N HIS A 289 -15.93 -12.52 -5.55
CA HIS A 289 -15.24 -11.63 -6.49
C HIS A 289 -13.72 -11.88 -6.51
N VAL A 290 -13.09 -12.08 -5.36
CA VAL A 290 -11.66 -12.43 -5.27
C VAL A 290 -11.37 -13.73 -6.03
N GLU A 291 -12.21 -14.76 -5.89
CA GLU A 291 -12.11 -16.01 -6.64
C GLU A 291 -12.35 -15.81 -8.16
N ALA A 292 -13.31 -14.97 -8.53
CA ALA A 292 -13.56 -14.63 -9.92
C ALA A 292 -12.39 -13.87 -10.57
N TYR A 293 -11.72 -12.97 -9.84
CA TYR A 293 -10.49 -12.33 -10.33
C TYR A 293 -9.37 -13.36 -10.52
N ALA A 294 -9.16 -14.25 -9.55
CA ALA A 294 -8.15 -15.30 -9.65
C ALA A 294 -8.38 -16.23 -10.85
N ALA A 295 -9.61 -16.58 -11.13
CA ALA A 295 -9.98 -17.48 -12.22
C ALA A 295 -10.02 -16.79 -13.59
N GLY A 296 -10.51 -15.55 -13.67
CA GLY A 296 -10.84 -14.89 -14.93
C GLY A 296 -9.88 -13.78 -15.37
N VAL A 297 -9.22 -13.08 -14.43
CA VAL A 297 -8.35 -11.94 -14.72
C VAL A 297 -6.87 -12.32 -14.64
N LEU A 298 -6.43 -12.92 -13.53
CA LEU A 298 -5.00 -13.19 -13.32
C LEU A 298 -4.37 -14.07 -14.41
N PRO A 299 -5.01 -15.16 -14.90
CA PRO A 299 -4.42 -15.97 -15.98
C PRO A 299 -4.18 -15.19 -17.28
N LYS A 300 -5.07 -14.24 -17.60
CA LYS A 300 -4.94 -13.38 -18.78
C LYS A 300 -3.78 -12.38 -18.67
N MET A 301 -3.45 -11.98 -17.44
CA MET A 301 -2.37 -11.02 -17.16
C MET A 301 -1.00 -11.69 -17.00
N ARG A 302 -0.98 -13.00 -16.74
CA ARG A 302 0.26 -13.77 -16.55
C ARG A 302 0.66 -14.60 -17.79
N ALA A 303 -0.23 -14.65 -18.80
CA ALA A 303 0.02 -15.32 -20.08
C ALA A 303 1.00 -14.50 -20.94
#